data_503b77808e0c76e74d197397f64cc265
#
_entry.id   503b77808e0c76e74d197397f64cc265
#
_cell.length_a   1.000
_cell.length_b   1.000
_cell.length_c   1.000
_cell.angle_alpha   90.00
_cell.angle_beta   90.00
_cell.angle_gamma   90.00
#
_symmetry.space_group_name_H-M   'P 1'
#
loop_
_entity.id
_entity.type
_entity.pdbx_description
1 polymer ?
#
loop_
_entity_poly.entity_id
_entity_poly.type
_entity_poly.pdbx_seq_one_letter_code
_entity_poly.pdbx_strand_id
1 'polypeptide(L)'
;MTNSDLQLLYSVMVDYYQCTFRLSVNRTRDITEKRAMFVAVARHYGVTYCAIAQFLCRKSHATVIHATKVMLGYMDVYPALKKQFNDIVDEFEFRKAVGLLAQ
;
A
#
# COMPACT_ATOMS: atom_id res chain seq x y z
N MET A 1 -13.44 2.52 1.24
CA MET A 1 -12.25 3.41 1.25
C MET A 1 -12.32 4.37 0.07
N THR A 2 -12.12 5.65 0.32
CA THR A 2 -12.19 6.68 -0.71
C THR A 2 -10.80 6.96 -1.30
N ASN A 3 -10.76 7.83 -2.33
CA ASN A 3 -9.51 8.31 -2.89
C ASN A 3 -8.66 9.05 -1.83
N SER A 4 -9.31 9.80 -0.95
CA SER A 4 -8.63 10.48 0.16
C SER A 4 -7.98 9.48 1.11
N ASP A 5 -8.63 8.34 1.36
CA ASP A 5 -8.07 7.28 2.19
C ASP A 5 -6.83 6.65 1.53
N LEU A 6 -6.85 6.47 0.21
CA LEU A 6 -5.68 5.98 -0.53
C LEU A 6 -4.52 6.97 -0.46
N GLN A 7 -4.80 8.27 -0.54
CA GLN A 7 -3.78 9.31 -0.37
C GLN A 7 -3.19 9.27 1.05
N LEU A 8 -4.03 9.10 2.06
CA LEU A 8 -3.57 9.00 3.45
C LEU A 8 -2.69 7.76 3.64
N LEU A 9 -3.13 6.62 3.12
CA LEU A 9 -2.34 5.39 3.18
C LEU A 9 -0.99 5.56 2.50
N TYR A 10 -0.97 6.19 1.34
CA TYR A 10 0.27 6.47 0.63
C TYR A 10 1.21 7.36 1.47
N SER A 11 0.66 8.43 2.09
CA SER A 11 1.43 9.30 2.97
C SER A 11 2.05 8.54 4.14
N VAL A 12 1.27 7.65 4.77
CA VAL A 12 1.77 6.80 5.86
C VAL A 12 2.95 5.96 5.38
N MET A 13 2.83 5.35 4.22
CA MET A 13 3.89 4.48 3.69
C MET A 13 5.12 5.27 3.26
N VAL A 14 4.95 6.46 2.69
CA VAL A 14 6.07 7.33 2.35
C VAL A 14 6.86 7.70 3.62
N ASP A 15 6.16 8.04 4.70
CA ASP A 15 6.80 8.35 5.96
C ASP A 15 7.49 7.11 6.57
N TYR A 16 6.84 5.96 6.48
CA TYR A 16 7.39 4.71 7.01
C TYR A 16 8.68 4.30 6.30
N TYR A 17 8.68 4.35 4.95
CA TYR A 17 9.82 3.93 4.15
C TYR A 17 10.82 5.05 3.86
N GLN A 18 10.46 6.30 4.14
CA GLN A 18 11.25 7.49 3.78
C GLN A 18 11.56 7.53 2.29
N CYS A 19 10.58 7.16 1.45
CA CYS A 19 10.77 7.02 0.01
C CYS A 19 9.42 7.16 -0.71
N THR A 20 9.41 7.88 -1.84
CA THR A 20 8.25 7.93 -2.71
C THR A 20 8.34 6.80 -3.74
N PHE A 21 7.20 6.20 -4.10
CA PHE A 21 7.20 5.05 -5.02
C PHE A 21 6.03 5.04 -6.00
N ARG A 22 5.06 5.95 -5.86
CA ARG A 22 3.83 5.93 -6.66
C ARG A 22 4.09 6.10 -8.15
N LEU A 23 4.85 7.14 -8.51
CA LEU A 23 5.08 7.53 -9.91
C LEU A 23 6.49 7.17 -10.40
N SER A 24 7.25 6.41 -9.62
CA SER A 24 8.60 6.04 -10.01
C SER A 24 8.58 5.13 -11.23
N VAL A 25 9.39 5.47 -12.23
CA VAL A 25 9.61 4.61 -13.40
C VAL A 25 10.65 3.53 -13.13
N ASN A 26 11.38 3.64 -12.01
CA ASN A 26 12.36 2.63 -11.63
C ASN A 26 11.67 1.31 -11.30
N ARG A 27 12.25 0.22 -11.80
CA ARG A 27 11.76 -1.13 -11.55
C ARG A 27 12.72 -1.89 -10.64
N THR A 28 13.36 -1.18 -9.71
CA THR A 28 14.18 -1.85 -8.71
C THR A 28 13.28 -2.72 -7.84
N ARG A 29 13.86 -3.79 -7.31
CA ARG A 29 13.16 -4.71 -6.43
C ARG A 29 12.55 -3.97 -5.23
N ASP A 30 13.30 -3.02 -4.68
CA ASP A 30 12.87 -2.24 -3.52
C ASP A 30 11.58 -1.46 -3.79
N ILE A 31 11.52 -0.73 -4.92
CA ILE A 31 10.33 0.03 -5.31
C ILE A 31 9.17 -0.90 -5.60
N THR A 32 9.41 -2.00 -6.27
CA THR A 32 8.39 -3.00 -6.60
C THR A 32 7.79 -3.60 -5.33
N GLU A 33 8.61 -3.90 -4.33
CA GLU A 33 8.14 -4.43 -3.04
C GLU A 33 7.28 -3.41 -2.29
N LYS A 34 7.65 -2.14 -2.32
CA LYS A 34 6.87 -1.07 -1.67
C LYS A 34 5.50 -0.92 -2.32
N ARG A 35 5.44 -0.95 -3.66
CA ARG A 35 4.17 -0.92 -4.37
C ARG A 35 3.31 -2.13 -4.02
N ALA A 36 3.92 -3.31 -3.97
CA ALA A 36 3.21 -4.53 -3.63
C ALA A 36 2.65 -4.48 -2.20
N MET A 37 3.40 -3.92 -1.26
CA MET A 37 2.92 -3.72 0.10
C MET A 37 1.73 -2.75 0.14
N PHE A 38 1.80 -1.64 -0.61
CA PHE A 38 0.67 -0.70 -0.74
C PHE A 38 -0.59 -1.41 -1.24
N VAL A 39 -0.44 -2.23 -2.28
CA VAL A 39 -1.56 -2.99 -2.85
C VAL A 39 -2.14 -3.95 -1.82
N ALA A 40 -1.29 -4.68 -1.10
CA ALA A 40 -1.72 -5.64 -0.08
C ALA A 40 -2.51 -4.94 1.03
N VAL A 41 -2.04 -3.80 1.53
CA VAL A 41 -2.74 -3.05 2.57
C VAL A 41 -4.07 -2.49 2.05
N ALA A 42 -4.08 -1.93 0.85
CA ALA A 42 -5.31 -1.39 0.24
C ALA A 42 -6.36 -2.50 0.05
N ARG A 43 -5.92 -3.68 -0.39
CA ARG A 43 -6.82 -4.83 -0.53
C ARG A 43 -7.35 -5.34 0.81
N HIS A 44 -6.54 -5.23 1.86
CA HIS A 44 -6.99 -5.57 3.21
C HIS A 44 -8.22 -4.74 3.60
N TYR A 45 -8.30 -3.48 3.14
CA TYR A 45 -9.44 -2.60 3.38
C TYR A 45 -10.54 -2.72 2.33
N GLY A 46 -10.43 -3.68 1.41
CA GLY A 46 -11.48 -3.93 0.42
C GLY A 46 -11.48 -3.04 -0.80
N VAL A 47 -10.39 -2.29 -1.04
CA VAL A 47 -10.28 -1.45 -2.24
C VAL A 47 -10.17 -2.34 -3.47
N THR A 48 -10.90 -1.99 -4.53
CA THR A 48 -10.88 -2.79 -5.78
C THR A 48 -9.52 -2.67 -6.47
N TYR A 49 -9.15 -3.71 -7.23
CA TYR A 49 -7.92 -3.67 -8.02
C TYR A 49 -7.93 -2.52 -9.02
N CYS A 50 -9.09 -2.21 -9.58
CA CYS A 50 -9.26 -1.10 -10.52
C CYS A 50 -8.86 0.23 -9.87
N ALA A 51 -9.40 0.51 -8.67
CA ALA A 51 -9.11 1.75 -7.96
C ALA A 51 -7.63 1.84 -7.56
N ILE A 52 -7.04 0.74 -7.15
CA ILE A 52 -5.62 0.69 -6.80
C ILE A 52 -4.75 0.96 -8.03
N ALA A 53 -5.08 0.32 -9.16
CA ALA A 53 -4.33 0.50 -10.40
C ALA A 53 -4.41 1.96 -10.88
N GLN A 54 -5.57 2.57 -10.78
CA GLN A 54 -5.74 3.98 -11.14
C GLN A 54 -4.90 4.89 -10.24
N PHE A 55 -4.90 4.63 -8.93
CA PHE A 55 -4.11 5.41 -8.00
C PHE A 55 -2.61 5.30 -8.29
N LEU A 56 -2.13 4.12 -8.64
CA LEU A 56 -0.73 3.87 -8.99
C LEU A 56 -0.38 4.23 -10.43
N CYS A 57 -1.34 4.77 -11.19
CA CYS A 57 -1.18 5.13 -12.60
C CYS A 57 -0.75 3.93 -13.46
N ARG A 58 -1.34 2.75 -13.19
CA ARG A 58 -1.08 1.52 -13.94
C ARG A 58 -2.23 1.24 -14.89
N LYS A 59 -1.90 0.75 -16.09
CA LYS A 59 -2.90 0.47 -17.13
C LYS A 59 -3.58 -0.87 -16.94
N SER A 60 -2.93 -1.82 -16.28
CA SER A 60 -3.41 -3.19 -16.19
C SER A 60 -3.68 -3.60 -14.76
N HIS A 61 -4.87 -4.17 -14.53
CA HIS A 61 -5.22 -4.79 -13.25
C HIS A 61 -4.39 -6.04 -12.97
N ALA A 62 -3.96 -6.74 -14.02
CA ALA A 62 -3.19 -7.98 -13.88
C ALA A 62 -1.91 -7.76 -13.08
N THR A 63 -1.22 -6.64 -13.31
CA THR A 63 0.00 -6.28 -12.56
C THR A 63 -0.30 -6.13 -11.07
N VAL A 64 -1.41 -5.46 -10.74
CA VAL A 64 -1.82 -5.22 -9.36
C VAL A 64 -2.21 -6.53 -8.68
N ILE A 65 -2.99 -7.37 -9.37
CA ILE A 65 -3.41 -8.68 -8.86
C ILE A 65 -2.19 -9.56 -8.58
N HIS A 66 -1.24 -9.60 -9.52
CA HIS A 66 -0.02 -10.38 -9.37
C HIS A 66 0.81 -9.90 -8.18
N ALA A 67 0.99 -8.59 -8.06
CA ALA A 67 1.73 -7.99 -6.94
C ALA A 67 1.11 -8.36 -5.59
N THR A 68 -0.22 -8.34 -5.49
CA THR A 68 -0.93 -8.71 -4.28
C THR A 68 -0.65 -10.16 -3.90
N LYS A 69 -0.78 -11.10 -4.86
CA LYS A 69 -0.55 -12.52 -4.62
C LYS A 69 0.89 -12.78 -4.18
N VAL A 70 1.85 -12.16 -4.84
CA VAL A 70 3.27 -12.33 -4.53
C VAL A 70 3.57 -11.82 -3.12
N MET A 71 3.06 -10.62 -2.78
CA MET A 71 3.30 -10.04 -1.45
C MET A 71 2.65 -10.86 -0.35
N LEU A 72 1.43 -11.35 -0.54
CA LEU A 72 0.76 -12.20 0.45
C LEU A 72 1.57 -13.47 0.69
N GLY A 73 2.10 -14.07 -0.36
CA GLY A 73 2.98 -15.24 -0.25
C GLY A 73 4.25 -14.93 0.52
N TYR A 74 4.87 -13.79 0.26
CA TYR A 74 6.08 -13.37 0.97
C TYR A 74 5.81 -13.09 2.45
N MET A 75 4.66 -12.51 2.78
CA MET A 75 4.32 -12.25 4.18
C MET A 75 4.14 -13.55 4.99
N ASP A 76 3.69 -14.62 4.35
CA ASP A 76 3.58 -15.93 5.01
C ASP A 76 4.95 -16.52 5.33
N VAL A 77 5.96 -16.21 4.54
CA VAL A 77 7.32 -16.78 4.68
C VAL A 77 8.25 -15.86 5.47
N TYR A 78 8.12 -14.55 5.32
CA TYR A 78 9.02 -13.57 5.92
C TYR A 78 8.30 -12.76 7.00
N PRO A 79 8.55 -13.08 8.29
CA PRO A 79 7.88 -12.36 9.40
C PRO A 79 8.13 -10.86 9.39
N ALA A 80 9.29 -10.40 8.88
CA ALA A 80 9.61 -8.97 8.80
C ALA A 80 8.63 -8.22 7.90
N LEU A 81 8.18 -8.83 6.81
CA LEU A 81 7.19 -8.21 5.91
C LEU A 81 5.82 -8.15 6.56
N LYS A 82 5.44 -9.19 7.31
CA LYS A 82 4.18 -9.19 8.05
C LYS A 82 4.18 -8.11 9.12
N LYS A 83 5.30 -7.90 9.79
CA LYS A 83 5.45 -6.83 10.77
C LYS A 83 5.29 -5.46 10.10
N GLN A 84 5.90 -5.24 8.93
CA GLN A 84 5.75 -4.00 8.18
C GLN A 84 4.28 -3.75 7.83
N PHE A 85 3.58 -4.77 7.37
CA PHE A 85 2.15 -4.69 7.07
C PHE A 85 1.36 -4.23 8.28
N ASN A 86 1.58 -4.86 9.44
CA ASN A 86 0.88 -4.52 10.67
C ASN A 86 1.20 -3.10 11.14
N ASP A 87 2.47 -2.70 11.07
CA ASP A 87 2.90 -1.35 11.46
C ASP A 87 2.23 -0.29 10.59
N ILE A 88 2.14 -0.52 9.28
CA ILE A 88 1.51 0.39 8.33
C ILE A 88 0.01 0.50 8.61
N VAL A 89 -0.66 -0.62 8.83
CA VAL A 89 -2.09 -0.64 9.16
C VAL A 89 -2.35 0.14 10.44
N ASP A 90 -1.57 -0.11 11.49
CA ASP A 90 -1.73 0.55 12.78
C ASP A 90 -1.56 2.07 12.66
N GLU A 91 -0.55 2.51 11.94
CA GLU A 91 -0.28 3.94 11.75
C GLU A 91 -1.37 4.59 10.89
N PHE A 92 -1.83 3.90 9.86
CA PHE A 92 -2.92 4.40 9.02
C PHE A 92 -4.20 4.60 9.83
N GLU A 93 -4.57 3.61 10.62
CA GLU A 93 -5.76 3.70 11.46
C GLU A 93 -5.64 4.80 12.52
N PHE A 94 -4.45 4.95 13.10
CA PHE A 94 -4.18 6.02 14.07
C PHE A 94 -4.37 7.39 13.43
N ARG A 95 -3.76 7.64 12.27
CA ARG A 95 -3.87 8.93 11.58
C ARG A 95 -5.30 9.23 11.13
N LYS A 96 -6.01 8.20 10.69
CA LYS A 96 -7.40 8.34 10.28
C LYS A 96 -8.28 8.74 11.49
N ALA A 97 -8.07 8.11 12.63
CA ALA A 97 -8.79 8.42 13.86
C ALA A 97 -8.49 9.85 14.34
N VAL A 98 -7.21 10.26 14.31
CA VAL A 98 -6.81 11.62 14.68
C VAL A 98 -7.43 12.65 13.74
N GLY A 99 -7.46 12.36 12.43
CA GLY A 99 -8.09 13.23 11.45
C GLY A 99 -9.59 13.42 11.69
N LEU A 100 -10.27 12.35 12.09
CA LEU A 100 -11.69 12.43 12.45
C LEU A 100 -11.93 13.26 13.71
N LEU A 101 -11.04 13.14 14.69
CA LEU A 101 -11.13 13.91 15.94
C LEU A 101 -10.80 15.39 15.75
N ALA A 102 -9.99 15.71 14.76
CA ALA A 102 -9.58 17.08 14.45
C ALA A 102 -10.65 17.87 13.69
N GLN A 103 -11.66 17.19 13.20
CA GLN A 103 -12.81 17.81 12.55
C GLN A 103 -13.92 18.09 13.61
#